data_82170af4b31acbae72c1f5e55ad01f2e
#
_entry.id   82170af4b31acbae72c1f5e55ad01f2e
#
_cell.length_a   1.000
_cell.length_b   1.000
_cell.length_c   1.000
_cell.angle_alpha   90.00
_cell.angle_beta   90.00
_cell.angle_gamma   90.00
#
_symmetry.space_group_name_H-M   'P 1'
#
loop_
_entity.id
_entity.type
_entity.pdbx_description
1 polymer ?
#
loop_
_entity_poly.entity_id
_entity_poly.type
_entity_poly.pdbx_seq_one_letter_code
_entity_poly.pdbx_strand_id
1 'polypeptide(L)'
;MENILEVTGLEKKYENFKLKGIDFSLPEGCITGFIGINGAGKTTTINSILDIIHRDRGNIKFFGKSLAGNEKEIKNRIGIVFDDGYFYDELSMEEMKSIIAPSYSRWSDKCYRDYMERFSLDPNQRIETLSKGMKMKFSLVLALSHQADLLIMDEPTSGLDPLMRSQFLEILKEYMKEGGKGALFSTHIVSDLEKVADLLMLLTS
;
A
#
# COMPACT_ATOMS: atom_id res chain seq x y z
N MET A 1 -4.26 -5.48 -21.53
CA MET A 1 -4.07 -4.61 -20.35
C MET A 1 -2.58 -4.57 -20.05
N GLU A 2 -2.05 -3.43 -19.77
CA GLU A 2 -0.65 -3.34 -19.34
C GLU A 2 -0.53 -3.73 -17.86
N ASN A 3 0.60 -4.32 -17.48
CA ASN A 3 0.84 -4.65 -16.07
C ASN A 3 1.48 -3.44 -15.37
N ILE A 4 0.89 -3.04 -14.26
CA ILE A 4 1.41 -1.96 -13.41
C ILE A 4 2.51 -2.46 -12.46
N LEU A 5 2.46 -3.76 -12.12
CA LEU A 5 3.47 -4.47 -11.34
C LEU A 5 3.67 -5.87 -11.94
N GLU A 6 4.93 -6.28 -12.10
CA GLU A 6 5.32 -7.63 -12.49
C GLU A 6 6.36 -8.15 -11.51
N VAL A 7 6.12 -9.34 -10.99
CA VAL A 7 7.02 -10.05 -10.08
C VAL A 7 7.32 -11.42 -10.70
N THR A 8 8.60 -11.74 -10.88
CA THR A 8 9.01 -13.00 -11.50
C THR A 8 10.11 -13.67 -10.67
N GLY A 9 9.88 -14.90 -10.27
CA GLY A 9 10.84 -15.76 -9.57
C GLY A 9 11.30 -15.18 -8.23
N LEU A 10 10.45 -14.45 -7.50
CA LEU A 10 10.81 -13.81 -6.24
C LEU A 10 11.12 -14.85 -5.18
N GLU A 11 12.36 -14.87 -4.70
CA GLU A 11 12.81 -15.72 -3.60
C GLU A 11 13.37 -14.90 -2.44
N LYS A 12 13.05 -15.34 -1.23
CA LYS A 12 13.65 -14.84 0.02
C LYS A 12 13.76 -15.98 1.01
N LYS A 13 14.97 -16.15 1.58
CA LYS A 13 15.24 -17.19 2.58
C LYS A 13 15.60 -16.56 3.92
N TYR A 14 14.98 -17.08 4.96
CA TYR A 14 15.34 -16.91 6.36
C TYR A 14 15.65 -18.28 6.96
N GLU A 15 16.12 -18.33 8.20
CA GLU A 15 16.42 -19.61 8.88
C GLU A 15 15.25 -20.58 8.90
N ASN A 16 14.06 -20.08 9.22
CA ASN A 16 12.86 -20.89 9.40
C ASN A 16 11.73 -20.62 8.37
N PHE A 17 12.03 -19.85 7.30
CA PHE A 17 11.03 -19.49 6.31
C PHE A 17 11.65 -19.25 4.94
N LYS A 18 10.99 -19.69 3.88
CA LYS A 18 11.40 -19.42 2.50
C LYS A 18 10.24 -19.07 1.60
N LEU A 19 10.32 -17.93 0.91
CA LEU A 19 9.55 -17.66 -0.30
C LEU A 19 10.19 -18.40 -1.47
N LYS A 20 9.40 -19.21 -2.20
CA LYS A 20 9.90 -20.17 -3.21
C LYS A 20 9.48 -19.78 -4.63
N GLY A 21 10.07 -18.72 -5.19
CA GLY A 21 9.86 -18.38 -6.59
C GLY A 21 8.42 -17.90 -6.87
N ILE A 22 8.03 -16.77 -6.30
CA ILE A 22 6.69 -16.20 -6.51
C ILE A 22 6.65 -15.46 -7.83
N ASP A 23 5.67 -15.82 -8.66
CA ASP A 23 5.39 -15.17 -9.94
C ASP A 23 3.98 -14.61 -9.94
N PHE A 24 3.84 -13.32 -10.25
CA PHE A 24 2.54 -12.71 -10.48
C PHE A 24 2.63 -11.38 -11.23
N SER A 25 1.52 -10.95 -11.77
CA SER A 25 1.37 -9.63 -12.35
C SER A 25 0.09 -8.96 -11.86
N LEU A 26 0.14 -7.65 -11.75
CA LEU A 26 -0.99 -6.81 -11.38
C LEU A 26 -1.34 -5.94 -12.59
N PRO A 27 -2.49 -6.19 -13.23
CA PRO A 27 -2.94 -5.37 -14.35
C PRO A 27 -3.35 -3.97 -13.89
N GLU A 28 -3.16 -2.99 -14.76
CA GLU A 28 -3.77 -1.67 -14.59
C GLU A 28 -5.30 -1.79 -14.56
N GLY A 29 -5.94 -0.96 -13.74
CA GLY A 29 -7.40 -0.95 -13.56
C GLY A 29 -7.93 -1.99 -12.59
N CYS A 30 -7.07 -2.80 -11.95
CA CYS A 30 -7.47 -3.89 -11.07
C CYS A 30 -7.04 -3.68 -9.61
N ILE A 31 -7.92 -4.08 -8.71
CA ILE A 31 -7.57 -4.36 -7.31
C ILE A 31 -7.23 -5.86 -7.22
N THR A 32 -5.98 -6.14 -6.89
CA THR A 32 -5.53 -7.52 -6.71
C THR A 32 -5.43 -7.83 -5.21
N GLY A 33 -6.26 -8.76 -4.75
CA GLY A 33 -6.22 -9.28 -3.40
C GLY A 33 -5.10 -10.31 -3.24
N PHE A 34 -4.29 -10.15 -2.20
CA PHE A 34 -3.20 -11.05 -1.85
C PHE A 34 -3.52 -11.78 -0.54
N ILE A 35 -4.05 -12.99 -0.68
CA ILE A 35 -4.57 -13.79 0.44
C ILE A 35 -3.50 -14.77 0.91
N GLY A 36 -3.41 -14.94 2.22
CA GLY A 36 -2.61 -15.98 2.85
C GLY A 36 -2.79 -15.96 4.36
N ILE A 37 -2.61 -17.11 4.99
CA ILE A 37 -2.61 -17.22 6.44
C ILE A 37 -1.47 -16.39 7.06
N ASN A 38 -1.55 -16.09 8.33
CA ASN A 38 -0.45 -15.42 9.03
C ASN A 38 0.82 -16.29 8.94
N GLY A 39 1.95 -15.67 8.61
CA GLY A 39 3.21 -16.37 8.36
C GLY A 39 3.38 -16.92 6.93
N ALA A 40 2.39 -16.83 6.04
CA ALA A 40 2.54 -17.27 4.64
C ALA A 40 3.56 -16.46 3.83
N GLY A 41 4.00 -15.28 4.33
CA GLY A 41 5.00 -14.44 3.69
C GLY A 41 4.45 -13.21 2.94
N LYS A 42 3.19 -12.79 3.19
CA LYS A 42 2.59 -11.61 2.56
C LYS A 42 3.44 -10.36 2.75
N THR A 43 3.71 -10.00 4.01
CA THR A 43 4.56 -8.85 4.38
C THR A 43 5.99 -8.99 3.82
N THR A 44 6.56 -10.19 3.85
CA THR A 44 7.88 -10.46 3.27
C THR A 44 7.89 -10.22 1.76
N THR A 45 6.85 -10.65 1.06
CA THR A 45 6.68 -10.41 -0.37
C THR A 45 6.56 -8.92 -0.67
N ILE A 46 5.70 -8.19 0.05
CA ILE A 46 5.52 -6.74 -0.12
C ILE A 46 6.83 -5.99 0.17
N ASN A 47 7.51 -6.29 1.27
CA ASN A 47 8.77 -5.64 1.60
C ASN A 47 9.89 -5.96 0.59
N SER A 48 9.89 -7.17 0.01
CA SER A 48 10.82 -7.51 -1.08
C SER A 48 10.49 -6.77 -2.38
N ILE A 49 9.20 -6.57 -2.68
CA ILE A 49 8.74 -5.81 -3.85
C ILE A 49 9.18 -4.34 -3.72
N LEU A 50 9.03 -3.76 -2.55
CA LEU A 50 9.39 -2.36 -2.26
C LEU A 50 10.90 -2.14 -2.03
N ASP A 51 11.70 -3.21 -2.10
CA ASP A 51 13.16 -3.21 -1.81
C ASP A 51 13.51 -2.71 -0.40
N ILE A 52 12.56 -2.87 0.54
CA ILE A 52 12.77 -2.60 1.98
C ILE A 52 13.64 -3.72 2.57
N ILE A 53 13.43 -4.95 2.12
CA ILE A 53 14.29 -6.09 2.40
C ILE A 53 14.91 -6.60 1.11
N HIS A 54 16.21 -6.94 1.16
CA HIS A 54 16.91 -7.48 0.01
C HIS A 54 16.39 -8.89 -0.33
N ARG A 55 15.88 -9.06 -1.57
CA ARG A 55 15.50 -10.37 -2.12
C ARG A 55 16.72 -11.18 -2.53
N ASP A 56 16.64 -12.50 -2.44
CA ASP A 56 17.75 -13.37 -2.82
C ASP A 56 17.76 -13.65 -4.33
N ARG A 57 16.56 -13.71 -4.96
CA ARG A 57 16.36 -13.85 -6.41
C ARG A 57 15.07 -13.18 -6.87
N GLY A 58 14.91 -13.08 -8.17
CA GLY A 58 13.72 -12.60 -8.85
C GLY A 58 13.85 -11.20 -9.42
N ASN A 59 12.96 -10.89 -10.35
CA ASN A 59 12.85 -9.59 -10.98
C ASN A 59 11.52 -8.93 -10.64
N ILE A 60 11.58 -7.62 -10.43
CA ILE A 60 10.40 -6.81 -10.14
C ILE A 60 10.42 -5.62 -11.09
N LYS A 61 9.30 -5.42 -11.78
CA LYS A 61 9.09 -4.26 -12.63
C LYS A 61 7.83 -3.52 -12.20
N PHE A 62 7.96 -2.23 -12.09
CA PHE A 62 6.86 -1.29 -11.90
C PHE A 62 6.68 -0.49 -13.17
N PHE A 63 5.46 -0.42 -13.70
CA PHE A 63 5.19 0.33 -14.92
C PHE A 63 6.14 -0.04 -16.07
N GLY A 64 6.46 -1.34 -16.19
CA GLY A 64 7.41 -1.86 -17.18
C GLY A 64 8.90 -1.63 -16.87
N LYS A 65 9.25 -0.91 -15.81
CA LYS A 65 10.63 -0.54 -15.45
C LYS A 65 11.12 -1.26 -14.20
N SER A 66 12.41 -1.61 -14.16
CA SER A 66 13.09 -2.05 -12.94
C SER A 66 13.20 -0.91 -11.94
N LEU A 67 13.13 -1.20 -10.63
CA LEU A 67 13.35 -0.19 -9.59
C LEU A 67 14.76 0.39 -9.67
N ALA A 68 15.78 -0.46 -9.88
CA ALA A 68 17.16 -0.03 -10.02
C ALA A 68 17.33 0.97 -11.18
N GLY A 69 17.81 2.16 -10.86
CA GLY A 69 17.99 3.26 -11.81
C GLY A 69 16.73 4.09 -12.12
N ASN A 70 15.56 3.70 -11.59
CA ASN A 70 14.31 4.43 -11.79
C ASN A 70 13.60 4.72 -10.44
N GLU A 71 14.32 4.65 -9.32
CA GLU A 71 13.77 4.69 -7.96
C GLU A 71 12.90 5.93 -7.73
N LYS A 72 13.40 7.10 -8.11
CA LYS A 72 12.69 8.36 -7.90
C LYS A 72 11.38 8.41 -8.69
N GLU A 73 11.41 8.01 -9.96
CA GLU A 73 10.22 7.98 -10.82
C GLU A 73 9.18 7.01 -10.27
N ILE A 74 9.61 5.78 -9.98
CA ILE A 74 8.72 4.71 -9.51
C ILE A 74 8.13 5.06 -8.14
N LYS A 75 8.97 5.49 -7.18
CA LYS A 75 8.50 5.84 -5.82
C LYS A 75 7.53 7.02 -5.81
N ASN A 76 7.65 7.97 -6.75
CA ASN A 76 6.68 9.05 -6.92
C ASN A 76 5.28 8.57 -7.34
N ARG A 77 5.18 7.35 -7.87
CA ARG A 77 3.94 6.77 -8.42
C ARG A 77 3.34 5.69 -7.52
N ILE A 78 4.04 5.31 -6.44
CA ILE A 78 3.59 4.27 -5.51
C ILE A 78 3.13 4.90 -4.20
N GLY A 79 1.93 4.58 -3.75
CA GLY A 79 1.43 4.86 -2.41
C GLY A 79 1.51 3.59 -1.56
N ILE A 80 2.02 3.73 -0.35
CA ILE A 80 2.22 2.59 0.54
C ILE A 80 1.38 2.78 1.80
N VAL A 81 0.66 1.73 2.21
CA VAL A 81 -0.13 1.71 3.43
C VAL A 81 0.23 0.45 4.20
N PHE A 82 0.91 0.60 5.33
CA PHE A 82 1.27 -0.51 6.22
C PHE A 82 0.36 -0.57 7.43
N ASP A 83 0.21 -1.76 8.01
CA ASP A 83 -0.58 -2.03 9.22
C ASP A 83 -0.11 -1.17 10.42
N ASP A 84 1.20 -1.05 10.63
CA ASP A 84 1.83 -0.13 11.59
C ASP A 84 2.48 1.00 10.81
N GLY A 85 1.81 2.12 10.65
CA GLY A 85 2.37 3.27 9.92
C GLY A 85 3.75 3.66 10.46
N TYR A 86 4.76 3.75 9.59
CA TYR A 86 6.13 4.16 9.94
C TYR A 86 6.20 5.68 10.06
N PHE A 87 5.68 6.21 11.14
CA PHE A 87 5.65 7.64 11.44
C PHE A 87 6.56 7.97 12.62
N TYR A 88 6.99 9.21 12.70
CA TYR A 88 7.61 9.77 13.91
C TYR A 88 6.49 10.11 14.89
N ASP A 89 6.37 9.34 15.95
CA ASP A 89 5.26 9.42 16.91
C ASP A 89 5.17 10.78 17.61
N GLU A 90 6.29 11.46 17.80
CA GLU A 90 6.37 12.77 18.47
C GLU A 90 5.85 13.93 17.63
N LEU A 91 5.70 13.73 16.31
CA LEU A 91 5.25 14.76 15.40
C LEU A 91 3.71 14.80 15.31
N SER A 92 3.18 15.97 14.97
CA SER A 92 1.81 16.10 14.48
C SER A 92 1.67 15.57 13.05
N MET A 93 0.45 15.30 12.61
CA MET A 93 0.19 14.88 11.22
C MET A 93 0.62 15.96 10.22
N GLU A 94 0.48 17.26 10.54
CA GLU A 94 0.91 18.35 9.68
C GLU A 94 2.45 18.46 9.59
N GLU A 95 3.15 18.24 10.70
CA GLU A 95 4.62 18.19 10.69
C GLU A 95 5.12 16.99 9.90
N MET A 96 4.50 15.82 10.06
CA MET A 96 4.83 14.62 9.28
C MET A 96 4.57 14.83 7.78
N LYS A 97 3.43 15.42 7.43
CA LYS A 97 3.14 15.83 6.04
C LYS A 97 4.21 16.75 5.47
N SER A 98 4.68 17.72 6.27
CA SER A 98 5.71 18.68 5.84
C SER A 98 7.06 18.02 5.50
N ILE A 99 7.35 16.88 6.13
CA ILE A 99 8.54 16.07 5.82
C ILE A 99 8.31 15.25 4.54
N ILE A 100 7.12 14.67 4.37
CA ILE A 100 6.83 13.72 3.29
C ILE A 100 6.54 14.43 1.97
N ALA A 101 5.71 15.47 1.99
CA ALA A 101 5.20 16.15 0.80
C ALA A 101 6.28 16.58 -0.21
N PRO A 102 7.43 17.15 0.22
CA PRO A 102 8.49 17.58 -0.70
C PRO A 102 9.13 16.43 -1.51
N SER A 103 8.96 15.19 -1.07
CA SER A 103 9.51 14.01 -1.76
C SER A 103 8.70 13.62 -3.00
N TYR A 104 7.49 14.14 -3.14
CA TYR A 104 6.54 13.77 -4.20
C TYR A 104 6.25 14.93 -5.14
N SER A 105 6.58 14.77 -6.42
CA SER A 105 6.41 15.83 -7.43
C SER A 105 4.94 16.10 -7.79
N ARG A 106 4.03 15.14 -7.51
CA ARG A 106 2.58 15.25 -7.76
C ARG A 106 1.78 15.51 -6.48
N TRP A 107 2.43 15.95 -5.41
CA TRP A 107 1.75 16.27 -4.17
C TRP A 107 0.68 17.35 -4.36
N SER A 108 -0.49 17.15 -3.75
CA SER A 108 -1.62 18.07 -3.77
C SER A 108 -2.08 18.41 -2.36
N ASP A 109 -1.77 19.63 -1.90
CA ASP A 109 -2.28 20.12 -0.61
C ASP A 109 -3.80 20.22 -0.57
N LYS A 110 -4.44 20.37 -1.73
CA LYS A 110 -5.91 20.33 -1.81
C LYS A 110 -6.42 18.94 -1.49
N CYS A 111 -5.91 17.89 -2.15
CA CYS A 111 -6.29 16.50 -1.86
C CYS A 111 -6.02 16.15 -0.40
N TYR A 112 -4.86 16.57 0.14
CA TYR A 112 -4.53 16.34 1.55
C TYR A 112 -5.61 16.92 2.47
N ARG A 113 -5.99 18.19 2.32
CA ARG A 113 -7.02 18.83 3.15
C ARG A 113 -8.36 18.15 2.98
N ASP A 114 -8.78 17.87 1.74
CA ASP A 114 -10.07 17.23 1.44
C ASP A 114 -10.18 15.85 2.11
N TYR A 115 -9.13 15.04 2.09
CA TYR A 115 -9.11 13.73 2.75
C TYR A 115 -8.97 13.84 4.27
N MET A 116 -8.19 14.78 4.82
CA MET A 116 -8.13 15.02 6.27
C MET A 116 -9.50 15.37 6.82
N GLU A 117 -10.24 16.25 6.15
CA GLU A 117 -11.63 16.61 6.51
C GLU A 117 -12.56 15.40 6.40
N ARG A 118 -12.52 14.69 5.29
CA ARG A 118 -13.35 13.50 5.05
C ARG A 118 -13.16 12.42 6.11
N PHE A 119 -11.95 12.22 6.58
CA PHE A 119 -11.62 11.26 7.64
C PHE A 119 -11.78 11.83 9.05
N SER A 120 -12.12 13.11 9.18
CA SER A 120 -12.22 13.83 10.48
C SER A 120 -10.93 13.74 11.27
N LEU A 121 -9.78 13.94 10.61
CA LEU A 121 -8.47 13.97 11.22
C LEU A 121 -8.06 15.43 11.53
N ASP A 122 -7.62 15.70 12.75
CA ASP A 122 -7.05 17.00 13.12
C ASP A 122 -5.55 17.04 12.77
N PRO A 123 -5.11 17.85 11.79
CA PRO A 123 -3.71 17.89 11.37
C PRO A 123 -2.73 18.26 12.50
N ASN A 124 -3.19 18.93 13.55
CA ASN A 124 -2.38 19.31 14.69
C ASN A 124 -2.25 18.21 15.75
N GLN A 125 -3.02 17.12 15.64
CA GLN A 125 -2.97 16.01 16.57
C GLN A 125 -1.65 15.25 16.41
N ARG A 126 -0.99 14.92 17.55
CA ARG A 126 0.24 14.13 17.60
C ARG A 126 -0.02 12.69 17.21
N ILE A 127 0.89 12.11 16.44
CA ILE A 127 0.77 10.74 15.89
C ILE A 127 0.75 9.69 17.01
N GLU A 128 1.48 9.88 18.11
CA GLU A 128 1.46 8.99 19.28
C GLU A 128 0.07 8.84 19.91
N THR A 129 -0.80 9.86 19.76
CA THR A 129 -2.15 9.85 20.32
C THR A 129 -3.20 9.25 19.40
N LEU A 130 -2.83 8.91 18.17
CA LEU A 130 -3.74 8.34 17.19
C LEU A 130 -4.05 6.87 17.49
N SER A 131 -5.31 6.51 17.35
CA SER A 131 -5.68 5.10 17.29
C SER A 131 -5.08 4.43 16.03
N LYS A 132 -4.97 3.09 16.04
CA LYS A 132 -4.52 2.34 14.86
C LYS A 132 -5.31 2.72 13.60
N GLY A 133 -6.64 2.83 13.71
CA GLY A 133 -7.48 3.22 12.60
C GLY A 133 -7.23 4.65 12.10
N MET A 134 -6.89 5.60 13.00
CA MET A 134 -6.52 6.96 12.60
C MET A 134 -5.15 6.98 11.90
N LYS A 135 -4.17 6.22 12.39
CA LYS A 135 -2.87 6.06 11.71
C LYS A 135 -3.05 5.47 10.30
N MET A 136 -3.93 4.48 10.15
CA MET A 136 -4.28 3.89 8.86
C MET A 136 -4.91 4.91 7.91
N LYS A 137 -5.91 5.68 8.38
CA LYS A 137 -6.52 6.76 7.61
C LYS A 137 -5.47 7.78 7.17
N PHE A 138 -4.58 8.18 8.06
CA PHE A 138 -3.52 9.13 7.75
C PHE A 138 -2.53 8.58 6.70
N SER A 139 -2.14 7.30 6.78
CA SER A 139 -1.33 6.64 5.73
C SER A 139 -2.01 6.71 4.37
N LEU A 140 -3.32 6.44 4.33
CA LEU A 140 -4.09 6.51 3.09
C LEU A 140 -4.20 7.95 2.57
N VAL A 141 -4.42 8.94 3.45
CA VAL A 141 -4.40 10.37 3.08
C VAL A 141 -3.10 10.73 2.39
N LEU A 142 -1.95 10.36 2.96
CA LEU A 142 -0.64 10.64 2.37
C LEU A 142 -0.49 9.99 1.00
N ALA A 143 -0.86 8.70 0.86
CA ALA A 143 -0.76 7.95 -0.38
C ALA A 143 -1.65 8.54 -1.50
N LEU A 144 -2.85 8.99 -1.17
CA LEU A 144 -3.76 9.62 -2.13
C LEU A 144 -3.37 11.06 -2.47
N SER A 145 -2.78 11.79 -1.52
CA SER A 145 -2.40 13.20 -1.71
C SER A 145 -1.26 13.41 -2.69
N HIS A 146 -0.39 12.42 -2.87
CA HIS A 146 0.64 12.48 -3.92
C HIS A 146 0.20 11.84 -5.25
N GLN A 147 -1.09 11.52 -5.40
CA GLN A 147 -1.69 10.99 -6.63
C GLN A 147 -0.98 9.71 -7.11
N ALA A 148 -0.77 8.76 -6.22
CA ALA A 148 -0.19 7.46 -6.54
C ALA A 148 -0.95 6.79 -7.70
N ASP A 149 -0.23 6.07 -8.56
CA ASP A 149 -0.82 5.25 -9.62
C ASP A 149 -0.99 3.80 -9.16
N LEU A 150 -0.15 3.36 -8.21
CA LEU A 150 -0.22 2.04 -7.59
C LEU A 150 -0.29 2.18 -6.07
N LEU A 151 -1.31 1.63 -5.44
CA LEU A 151 -1.37 1.44 -3.99
C LEU A 151 -0.88 0.04 -3.62
N ILE A 152 0.06 -0.04 -2.69
CA ILE A 152 0.51 -1.31 -2.09
C ILE A 152 0.16 -1.26 -0.61
N MET A 153 -0.71 -2.17 -0.18
CA MET A 153 -1.31 -2.13 1.14
C MET A 153 -1.13 -3.47 1.85
N ASP A 154 -0.51 -3.44 3.04
CA ASP A 154 -0.30 -4.62 3.87
C ASP A 154 -1.25 -4.59 5.06
N GLU A 155 -2.21 -5.52 5.08
CA GLU A 155 -3.26 -5.68 6.11
C GLU A 155 -4.02 -4.38 6.46
N PRO A 156 -4.43 -3.53 5.49
CA PRO A 156 -4.90 -2.17 5.74
C PRO A 156 -6.22 -2.10 6.51
N THR A 157 -6.96 -3.20 6.59
CA THR A 157 -8.24 -3.28 7.33
C THR A 157 -8.13 -4.03 8.66
N SER A 158 -6.93 -4.54 8.98
CA SER A 158 -6.68 -5.26 10.22
C SER A 158 -6.89 -4.35 11.45
N GLY A 159 -7.71 -4.81 12.39
CA GLY A 159 -8.00 -4.05 13.61
C GLY A 159 -8.89 -2.81 13.43
N LEU A 160 -9.44 -2.58 12.24
CA LEU A 160 -10.46 -1.55 12.03
C LEU A 160 -11.84 -2.05 12.48
N ASP A 161 -12.64 -1.15 13.05
CA ASP A 161 -14.06 -1.43 13.27
C ASP A 161 -14.81 -1.55 11.91
N PRO A 162 -16.02 -2.14 11.91
CA PRO A 162 -16.76 -2.39 10.66
C PRO A 162 -17.08 -1.13 9.85
N LEU A 163 -17.33 0.01 10.51
CA LEU A 163 -17.65 1.26 9.83
C LEU A 163 -16.40 1.82 9.13
N MET A 164 -15.29 1.90 9.85
CA MET A 164 -14.02 2.36 9.29
C MET A 164 -13.55 1.48 8.13
N ARG A 165 -13.73 0.15 8.25
CA ARG A 165 -13.43 -0.81 7.20
C ARG A 165 -14.25 -0.54 5.94
N SER A 166 -15.57 -0.32 6.09
CA SER A 166 -16.44 0.02 4.96
C SER A 166 -16.01 1.32 4.27
N GLN A 167 -15.72 2.36 5.05
CA GLN A 167 -15.23 3.64 4.51
C GLN A 167 -13.93 3.49 3.73
N PHE A 168 -12.98 2.70 4.25
CA PHE A 168 -11.72 2.41 3.56
C PHE A 168 -11.96 1.75 2.20
N LEU A 169 -12.80 0.72 2.14
CA LEU A 169 -13.10 0.00 0.90
C LEU A 169 -13.82 0.88 -0.13
N GLU A 170 -14.70 1.79 0.32
CA GLU A 170 -15.35 2.76 -0.56
C GLU A 170 -14.34 3.73 -1.20
N ILE A 171 -13.42 4.27 -0.41
CA ILE A 171 -12.36 5.16 -0.93
C ILE A 171 -11.46 4.42 -1.90
N LEU A 172 -11.12 3.16 -1.63
CA LEU A 172 -10.35 2.35 -2.56
C LEU A 172 -11.08 2.19 -3.91
N LYS A 173 -12.39 1.94 -3.89
CA LYS A 173 -13.21 1.90 -5.11
C LYS A 173 -13.24 3.24 -5.85
N GLU A 174 -13.33 4.34 -5.12
CA GLU A 174 -13.29 5.68 -5.74
C GLU A 174 -11.94 5.96 -6.41
N TYR A 175 -10.85 5.64 -5.72
CA TYR A 175 -9.50 5.75 -6.27
C TYR A 175 -9.35 4.99 -7.60
N MET A 176 -9.92 3.79 -7.70
CA MET A 176 -9.84 2.98 -8.93
C MET A 176 -10.64 3.55 -10.10
N LYS A 177 -11.63 4.44 -9.87
CA LYS A 177 -12.43 5.05 -10.94
C LYS A 177 -11.64 6.05 -11.80
N GLU A 178 -10.52 6.56 -11.32
CA GLU A 178 -9.72 7.58 -12.03
C GLU A 178 -9.00 7.04 -13.28
N GLY A 179 -8.99 5.73 -13.52
CA GLY A 179 -8.24 5.09 -14.62
C GLY A 179 -6.71 5.17 -14.43
N GLY A 180 -5.97 4.28 -15.05
CA GLY A 180 -4.51 4.25 -14.92
C GLY A 180 -4.01 3.85 -13.53
N LYS A 181 -4.89 3.34 -12.67
CA LYS A 181 -4.60 3.00 -11.27
C LYS A 181 -4.52 1.49 -11.07
N GLY A 182 -3.89 1.07 -9.99
CA GLY A 182 -3.90 -0.32 -9.54
C GLY A 182 -3.74 -0.41 -8.04
N ALA A 183 -4.15 -1.51 -7.44
CA ALA A 183 -3.98 -1.73 -6.01
C ALA A 183 -3.62 -3.19 -5.71
N LEU A 184 -2.58 -3.38 -4.90
CA LEU A 184 -2.25 -4.64 -4.24
C LEU A 184 -2.73 -4.56 -2.79
N PHE A 185 -3.65 -5.43 -2.41
CA PHE A 185 -4.28 -5.43 -1.11
C PHE A 185 -4.02 -6.77 -0.42
N SER A 186 -3.05 -6.84 0.50
CA SER A 186 -2.83 -8.05 1.29
C SER A 186 -3.77 -8.10 2.49
N THR A 187 -4.38 -9.25 2.73
CA THR A 187 -5.19 -9.47 3.92
C THR A 187 -5.41 -10.95 4.21
N HIS A 188 -5.72 -11.27 5.45
CA HIS A 188 -6.28 -12.57 5.86
C HIS A 188 -7.82 -12.54 5.97
N ILE A 189 -8.45 -11.38 5.75
CA ILE A 189 -9.90 -11.17 5.86
C ILE A 189 -10.51 -11.27 4.46
N VAL A 190 -10.92 -12.47 4.05
CA VAL A 190 -11.45 -12.74 2.71
C VAL A 190 -12.67 -11.89 2.37
N SER A 191 -13.55 -11.64 3.35
CA SER A 191 -14.77 -10.84 3.15
C SER A 191 -14.54 -9.38 2.73
N ASP A 192 -13.35 -8.83 2.96
CA ASP A 192 -13.02 -7.49 2.49
C ASP A 192 -12.67 -7.51 1.00
N LEU A 193 -11.91 -8.55 0.58
CA LEU A 193 -11.55 -8.72 -0.83
C LEU A 193 -12.76 -9.06 -1.70
N GLU A 194 -13.70 -9.87 -1.21
CA GLU A 194 -14.95 -10.16 -1.93
C GLU A 194 -15.73 -8.92 -2.34
N LYS A 195 -15.55 -7.82 -1.61
CA LYS A 195 -16.23 -6.56 -1.87
C LYS A 195 -15.55 -5.67 -2.92
N VAL A 196 -14.23 -5.82 -3.11
CA VAL A 196 -13.44 -4.85 -3.87
C VAL A 196 -12.46 -5.47 -4.86
N ALA A 197 -12.02 -6.71 -4.67
CA ALA A 197 -10.97 -7.30 -5.50
C ALA A 197 -11.52 -7.80 -6.83
N ASP A 198 -10.81 -7.46 -7.91
CA ASP A 198 -11.05 -7.97 -9.26
C ASP A 198 -10.31 -9.29 -9.49
N LEU A 199 -9.14 -9.44 -8.86
CA LEU A 199 -8.28 -10.62 -8.93
C LEU A 199 -7.88 -11.07 -7.53
N LEU A 200 -7.72 -12.38 -7.35
CA LEU A 200 -7.26 -12.97 -6.10
C LEU A 200 -6.01 -13.80 -6.33
N MET A 201 -5.00 -13.58 -5.51
CA MET A 201 -3.78 -14.39 -5.46
C MET A 201 -3.68 -15.05 -4.10
N LEU A 202 -3.51 -16.36 -4.10
CA LEU A 202 -3.34 -17.15 -2.88
C LEU A 202 -1.84 -17.43 -2.67
N LEU A 203 -1.30 -16.96 -1.55
CA LEU A 203 0.03 -17.32 -1.11
C LEU A 203 -0.05 -18.56 -0.23
N THR A 204 0.45 -19.68 -0.76
CA THR A 204 0.59 -20.94 -0.02
C THR A 204 2.06 -21.15 0.35
N SER A 205 2.31 -21.45 1.61
CA SER A 205 3.64 -21.81 2.16
C SER A 205 4.16 -23.13 1.61
#